data_a524f8de25d072b4af290f5e1350af30
#
_entry.id   a524f8de25d072b4af290f5e1350af30
#
_cell.length_a   1.000
_cell.length_b   1.000
_cell.length_c   1.000
_cell.angle_alpha   90.00
_cell.angle_beta   90.00
_cell.angle_gamma   90.00
#
_symmetry.space_group_name_H-M   'P 1'
#
loop_
_entity.id
_entity.type
_entity.pdbx_description
1 polymer ?
#
loop_
_entity_poly.entity_id
_entity_poly.type
_entity_poly.pdbx_seq_one_letter_code
_entity_poly.pdbx_strand_id
1 'polypeptide(L)'
;MQLKKQESNTNPEKAKPIASIHPILPEKRELDRWRARVEYQIEYHVLPDDPRVAVQFDEIVALMAETLCSGKETISMGGEEQPAETGKAQLKRLTSEHIEYVLPCMRSTTGPIRNSRRYLLTALYSAPVTLERFTEVNRQLRRLAGKPLTVTGTDLSVACQDT
;
A
#
# COMPACT_ATOMS: atom_id res chain seq x y z
N MET A 1 46.13 -62.46 33.34
CA MET A 1 44.70 -62.34 32.98
C MET A 1 44.38 -60.96 32.69
N GLN A 2 44.20 -60.56 31.43
CA GLN A 2 43.88 -59.21 31.03
C GLN A 2 42.41 -59.17 30.64
N LEU A 3 41.61 -58.36 31.36
CA LEU A 3 40.24 -58.07 31.04
C LEU A 3 40.24 -57.01 29.98
N LYS A 4 39.81 -57.32 28.75
CA LYS A 4 39.56 -56.35 27.70
C LYS A 4 38.30 -55.60 28.00
N LYS A 5 38.47 -54.33 28.22
CA LYS A 5 37.39 -53.35 28.34
C LYS A 5 36.86 -53.12 26.93
N GLN A 6 35.59 -53.46 26.65
CA GLN A 6 34.91 -53.11 25.45
C GLN A 6 34.42 -51.62 25.58
N GLU A 7 34.99 -50.80 24.78
CA GLU A 7 34.47 -49.44 24.58
C GLU A 7 33.27 -49.53 23.65
N SER A 8 32.09 -49.28 24.18
CA SER A 8 30.88 -49.07 23.38
C SER A 8 30.94 -47.73 22.70
N ASN A 9 31.16 -47.77 21.41
CA ASN A 9 31.12 -46.62 20.52
C ASN A 9 29.66 -46.21 20.29
N THR A 10 29.14 -45.36 21.14
CA THR A 10 27.87 -44.64 20.87
C THR A 10 28.17 -43.42 20.01
N ASN A 11 27.99 -43.61 18.72
CA ASN A 11 27.98 -42.53 17.75
C ASN A 11 26.79 -41.59 18.03
N PRO A 12 26.99 -40.33 18.41
CA PRO A 12 25.88 -39.42 18.50
C PRO A 12 25.45 -39.07 17.09
N GLU A 13 24.34 -39.66 16.71
CA GLU A 13 23.59 -39.37 15.51
C GLU A 13 23.47 -37.84 15.34
N LYS A 14 23.99 -37.36 14.20
CA LYS A 14 23.91 -35.97 13.78
C LYS A 14 22.45 -35.49 13.81
N ALA A 15 22.09 -34.88 14.90
CA ALA A 15 20.91 -34.03 14.91
C ALA A 15 21.12 -32.93 13.83
N LYS A 16 20.36 -33.02 12.75
CA LYS A 16 20.31 -31.97 11.75
C LYS A 16 19.96 -30.64 12.45
N PRO A 17 20.70 -29.58 12.25
CA PRO A 17 20.32 -28.29 12.83
C PRO A 17 18.96 -27.95 12.29
N ILE A 18 17.99 -27.85 13.19
CA ILE A 18 16.67 -27.25 12.94
C ILE A 18 16.93 -25.92 12.26
N ALA A 19 16.33 -25.77 11.08
CA ALA A 19 16.46 -24.61 10.21
C ALA A 19 16.65 -23.33 11.02
N SER A 20 17.72 -22.62 10.72
CA SER A 20 18.06 -21.32 11.31
C SER A 20 16.85 -20.42 11.25
N ILE A 21 16.15 -20.26 12.36
CA ILE A 21 15.19 -19.19 12.55
C ILE A 21 16.06 -17.93 12.57
N HIS A 22 16.30 -17.35 11.39
CA HIS A 22 16.90 -16.02 11.33
C HIS A 22 15.98 -15.11 12.14
N PRO A 23 16.48 -14.41 13.16
CA PRO A 23 15.67 -13.44 13.87
C PRO A 23 15.18 -12.43 12.84
N ILE A 24 13.88 -12.43 12.60
CA ILE A 24 13.24 -11.45 11.71
C ILE A 24 13.57 -10.09 12.30
N LEU A 25 14.27 -9.26 11.52
CA LEU A 25 14.64 -7.90 11.93
C LEU A 25 13.40 -7.17 12.44
N PRO A 26 13.49 -6.42 13.55
CA PRO A 26 12.35 -5.71 14.13
C PRO A 26 11.63 -4.83 13.11
N GLU A 27 12.36 -4.20 12.21
CA GLU A 27 11.84 -3.40 11.09
C GLU A 27 10.96 -4.21 10.14
N LYS A 28 11.34 -5.44 9.82
CA LYS A 28 10.54 -6.33 8.96
C LYS A 28 9.23 -6.71 9.64
N ARG A 29 9.25 -7.00 10.94
CA ARG A 29 8.03 -7.30 11.71
C ARG A 29 7.08 -6.11 11.77
N GLU A 30 7.60 -4.91 11.86
CA GLU A 30 6.81 -3.69 11.87
C GLU A 30 6.18 -3.42 10.51
N LEU A 31 6.94 -3.57 9.42
CA LEU A 31 6.44 -3.45 8.06
C LEU A 31 5.33 -4.48 7.77
N ASP A 32 5.52 -5.74 8.18
CA ASP A 32 4.51 -6.80 8.00
C ASP A 32 3.21 -6.48 8.77
N ARG A 33 3.31 -5.90 9.97
CA ARG A 33 2.14 -5.42 10.74
C ARG A 33 1.41 -4.29 10.03
N TRP A 34 2.16 -3.32 9.50
CA TRP A 34 1.56 -2.23 8.74
C TRP A 34 0.91 -2.73 7.46
N ARG A 35 1.53 -3.69 6.80
CA ARG A 35 0.98 -4.32 5.59
C ARG A 35 -0.37 -4.98 5.87
N ALA A 36 -0.45 -5.85 6.86
CA ALA A 36 -1.69 -6.49 7.27
C ALA A 36 -2.78 -5.48 7.68
N ARG A 37 -2.38 -4.39 8.35
CA ARG A 37 -3.31 -3.33 8.73
C ARG A 37 -3.85 -2.56 7.54
N VAL A 38 -3.01 -2.25 6.56
CA VAL A 38 -3.44 -1.57 5.32
C VAL A 38 -4.35 -2.48 4.50
N GLU A 39 -4.01 -3.76 4.34
CA GLU A 39 -4.84 -4.75 3.64
C GLU A 39 -6.25 -4.82 4.24
N TYR A 40 -6.35 -4.84 5.55
CA TYR A 40 -7.64 -4.81 6.25
C TYR A 40 -8.38 -3.48 6.03
N GLN A 41 -7.66 -2.35 6.11
CA GLN A 41 -8.21 -1.00 5.99
C GLN A 41 -8.84 -0.75 4.62
N ILE A 42 -8.22 -1.25 3.53
CA ILE A 42 -8.70 -1.07 2.15
C ILE A 42 -9.51 -2.26 1.63
N GLU A 43 -9.89 -3.18 2.52
CA GLU A 43 -10.73 -4.35 2.20
C GLU A 43 -10.13 -5.22 1.08
N TYR A 44 -8.79 -5.41 1.11
CA TYR A 44 -8.04 -6.16 0.09
C TYR A 44 -8.64 -7.55 -0.21
N HIS A 45 -9.26 -8.18 0.77
CA HIS A 45 -9.87 -9.52 0.67
C HIS A 45 -11.17 -9.56 -0.15
N VAL A 46 -11.75 -8.40 -0.48
CA VAL A 46 -13.01 -8.27 -1.26
C VAL A 46 -12.75 -7.97 -2.73
N LEU A 47 -11.47 -7.90 -3.13
CA LEU A 47 -11.10 -7.57 -4.51
C LEU A 47 -11.66 -8.55 -5.53
N PRO A 48 -12.02 -8.06 -6.73
CA PRO A 48 -12.34 -8.93 -7.87
C PRO A 48 -11.17 -9.86 -8.18
N ASP A 49 -11.47 -11.07 -8.62
CA ASP A 49 -10.47 -12.06 -9.06
C ASP A 49 -9.87 -11.69 -10.43
N ASP A 50 -9.26 -10.51 -10.49
CA ASP A 50 -8.52 -10.00 -11.64
C ASP A 50 -7.04 -9.80 -11.25
N PRO A 51 -6.12 -10.58 -11.83
CA PRO A 51 -4.69 -10.49 -11.53
C PRO A 51 -4.10 -9.09 -11.73
N ARG A 52 -4.63 -8.31 -12.66
CA ARG A 52 -4.16 -6.93 -12.93
C ARG A 52 -4.53 -5.99 -11.80
N VAL A 53 -5.72 -6.16 -11.24
CA VAL A 53 -6.19 -5.40 -10.10
C VAL A 53 -5.37 -5.78 -8.87
N ALA A 54 -5.17 -7.07 -8.62
CA ALA A 54 -4.38 -7.57 -7.51
C ALA A 54 -2.96 -6.96 -7.48
N VAL A 55 -2.24 -6.95 -8.61
CA VAL A 55 -0.90 -6.36 -8.70
C VAL A 55 -0.90 -4.87 -8.33
N GLN A 56 -1.89 -4.12 -8.77
CA GLN A 56 -2.00 -2.69 -8.46
C GLN A 56 -2.29 -2.44 -6.97
N PHE A 57 -3.14 -3.26 -6.38
CA PHE A 57 -3.42 -3.19 -4.94
C PHE A 57 -2.21 -3.59 -4.10
N ASP A 58 -1.45 -4.62 -4.51
CA ASP A 58 -0.19 -5.00 -3.85
C ASP A 58 0.82 -3.86 -3.82
N GLU A 59 0.93 -3.13 -4.93
CA GLU A 59 1.80 -1.94 -5.02
C GLU A 59 1.34 -0.83 -4.07
N ILE A 60 0.03 -0.58 -3.98
CA ILE A 60 -0.56 0.39 -3.07
C ILE A 60 -0.33 -0.02 -1.61
N VAL A 61 -0.61 -1.27 -1.26
CA VAL A 61 -0.39 -1.81 0.08
C VAL A 61 1.08 -1.67 0.49
N ALA A 62 2.01 -2.05 -0.39
CA ALA A 62 3.43 -1.93 -0.12
C ALA A 62 3.84 -0.48 0.11
N LEU A 63 3.42 0.44 -0.75
CA LEU A 63 3.74 1.86 -0.66
C LEU A 63 3.18 2.50 0.62
N MET A 64 1.93 2.23 0.96
CA MET A 64 1.29 2.72 2.17
C MET A 64 2.00 2.17 3.43
N ALA A 65 2.25 0.86 3.48
CA ALA A 65 2.90 0.23 4.62
C ALA A 65 4.32 0.77 4.86
N GLU A 66 5.12 0.92 3.80
CA GLU A 66 6.46 1.50 3.88
C GLU A 66 6.43 2.95 4.35
N THR A 67 5.46 3.74 3.86
CA THR A 67 5.31 5.13 4.25
C THR A 67 4.90 5.26 5.71
N LEU A 68 3.96 4.43 6.17
CA LEU A 68 3.48 4.42 7.56
C LEU A 68 4.55 3.91 8.54
N CYS A 69 5.35 2.94 8.13
CA CYS A 69 6.47 2.38 8.90
C CYS A 69 7.68 3.34 8.95
N SER A 70 7.82 4.24 7.97
CA SER A 70 8.98 5.14 7.86
C SER A 70 9.15 6.03 9.09
N GLY A 71 10.38 6.08 9.60
CA GLY A 71 10.78 7.01 10.68
C GLY A 71 11.16 8.43 10.20
N LYS A 72 10.90 8.77 8.94
CA LYS A 72 11.22 10.10 8.40
C LYS A 72 10.34 11.18 9.03
N GLU A 73 10.91 12.35 9.24
CA GLU A 73 10.19 13.52 9.76
C GLU A 73 9.32 14.19 8.70
N THR A 74 9.73 14.10 7.43
CA THR A 74 9.00 14.66 6.29
C THR A 74 8.76 13.62 5.21
N ILE A 75 7.71 13.81 4.43
CA ILE A 75 7.35 13.01 3.26
C ILE A 75 7.05 13.96 2.11
N SER A 76 7.67 13.71 0.95
CA SER A 76 7.41 14.48 -0.27
C SER A 76 6.10 14.03 -0.91
N MET A 77 5.10 14.91 -0.89
CA MET A 77 3.79 14.70 -1.50
C MET A 77 3.35 15.95 -2.24
N GLY A 78 2.82 15.79 -3.46
CA GLY A 78 2.36 16.92 -4.26
C GLY A 78 3.46 17.92 -4.67
N GLY A 79 4.72 17.48 -4.69
CA GLY A 79 5.85 18.38 -4.99
C GLY A 79 6.40 19.14 -3.78
N GLU A 80 5.73 19.07 -2.64
CA GLU A 80 6.12 19.74 -1.40
C GLU A 80 6.53 18.73 -0.32
N GLU A 81 7.41 19.15 0.58
CA GLU A 81 7.75 18.41 1.78
C GLU A 81 6.69 18.67 2.85
N GLN A 82 5.96 17.63 3.22
CA GLN A 82 4.93 17.67 4.26
C GLN A 82 5.44 16.99 5.54
N PRO A 83 5.01 17.44 6.73
CA PRO A 83 5.27 16.71 7.96
C PRO A 83 4.78 15.26 7.84
N ALA A 84 5.63 14.30 8.20
CA ALA A 84 5.30 12.88 8.07
C ALA A 84 4.02 12.49 8.80
N GLU A 85 3.78 13.08 9.96
CA GLU A 85 2.57 12.82 10.75
C GLU A 85 1.29 13.21 10.00
N THR A 86 1.30 14.35 9.28
CA THR A 86 0.17 14.78 8.46
C THR A 86 -0.08 13.80 7.32
N GLY A 87 0.98 13.41 6.60
CA GLY A 87 0.89 12.45 5.51
C GLY A 87 0.40 11.08 5.99
N LYS A 88 0.96 10.58 7.08
CA LYS A 88 0.53 9.30 7.69
C LYS A 88 -0.91 9.35 8.20
N ALA A 89 -1.34 10.46 8.80
CA ALA A 89 -2.72 10.62 9.25
C ALA A 89 -3.70 10.53 8.07
N GLN A 90 -3.36 11.14 6.95
CA GLN A 90 -4.18 11.10 5.74
C GLN A 90 -4.24 9.68 5.14
N LEU A 91 -3.10 8.97 5.05
CA LEU A 91 -3.06 7.59 4.56
C LEU A 91 -3.88 6.63 5.45
N LYS A 92 -3.94 6.87 6.75
CA LYS A 92 -4.77 6.08 7.69
C LYS A 92 -6.28 6.29 7.51
N ARG A 93 -6.70 7.31 6.77
CA ARG A 93 -8.11 7.59 6.47
C ARG A 93 -8.58 6.99 5.16
N LEU A 94 -7.67 6.44 4.35
CA LEU A 94 -8.03 5.81 3.09
C LEU A 94 -8.92 4.59 3.31
N THR A 95 -9.88 4.42 2.41
CA THR A 95 -10.79 3.27 2.33
C THR A 95 -10.68 2.63 0.95
N SER A 96 -11.32 1.48 0.74
CA SER A 96 -11.44 0.85 -0.58
C SER A 96 -11.98 1.81 -1.64
N GLU A 97 -12.97 2.61 -1.30
CA GLU A 97 -13.56 3.62 -2.19
C GLU A 97 -12.55 4.65 -2.73
N HIS A 98 -11.62 5.09 -1.88
CA HIS A 98 -10.54 5.98 -2.30
C HIS A 98 -9.56 5.29 -3.26
N ILE A 99 -9.28 4.01 -3.03
CA ILE A 99 -8.39 3.23 -3.91
C ILE A 99 -9.06 3.01 -5.27
N GLU A 100 -10.33 2.63 -5.28
CA GLU A 100 -11.12 2.50 -6.50
C GLU A 100 -11.18 3.80 -7.30
N TYR A 101 -11.18 4.94 -6.64
CA TYR A 101 -11.09 6.25 -7.28
C TYR A 101 -9.70 6.52 -7.88
N VAL A 102 -8.62 6.19 -7.18
CA VAL A 102 -7.23 6.45 -7.59
C VAL A 102 -6.81 5.57 -8.78
N LEU A 103 -7.23 4.31 -8.83
CA LEU A 103 -6.81 3.37 -9.88
C LEU A 103 -7.13 3.82 -11.31
N PRO A 104 -8.34 4.29 -11.63
CA PRO A 104 -8.64 4.87 -12.94
C PRO A 104 -7.79 6.11 -13.27
N CYS A 105 -7.50 6.96 -12.28
CA CYS A 105 -6.63 8.12 -12.46
C CYS A 105 -5.23 7.70 -12.92
N MET A 106 -4.68 6.65 -12.30
CA MET A 106 -3.38 6.09 -12.67
C MET A 106 -3.37 5.56 -14.11
N ARG A 107 -4.44 4.92 -14.54
CA ARG A 107 -4.56 4.33 -15.89
C ARG A 107 -4.77 5.40 -16.98
N SER A 108 -5.43 6.50 -16.66
CA SER A 108 -5.72 7.56 -17.62
C SER A 108 -4.56 8.53 -17.85
N THR A 109 -3.51 8.44 -17.03
CA THR A 109 -2.33 9.28 -17.19
C THR A 109 -1.53 8.87 -18.42
N THR A 110 -1.57 9.69 -19.47
CA THR A 110 -0.94 9.42 -20.78
C THR A 110 0.48 9.96 -20.88
N GLY A 111 0.94 10.75 -19.92
CA GLY A 111 2.28 11.32 -19.90
C GLY A 111 3.34 10.39 -19.27
N PRO A 112 4.63 10.60 -19.60
CA PRO A 112 5.71 9.84 -18.97
C PRO A 112 5.81 10.20 -17.48
N ILE A 113 5.43 9.27 -16.61
CA ILE A 113 5.57 9.43 -15.17
C ILE A 113 7.04 9.14 -14.81
N ARG A 114 7.80 10.16 -14.42
CA ARG A 114 9.22 10.01 -14.03
C ARG A 114 9.39 9.19 -12.75
N ASN A 115 8.43 9.29 -11.82
CA ASN A 115 8.45 8.56 -10.55
C ASN A 115 7.03 8.10 -10.20
N SER A 116 6.70 6.88 -10.60
CA SER A 116 5.38 6.28 -10.40
C SER A 116 5.01 6.17 -8.90
N ARG A 117 5.97 5.84 -8.03
CA ARG A 117 5.75 5.75 -6.59
C ARG A 117 5.37 7.10 -5.97
N ARG A 118 6.08 8.16 -6.35
CA ARG A 118 5.80 9.51 -5.85
C ARG A 118 4.46 10.00 -6.35
N TYR A 119 4.15 9.75 -7.61
CA TYR A 119 2.85 10.08 -8.20
C TYR A 119 1.71 9.34 -7.49
N LEU A 120 1.84 8.02 -7.30
CA LEU A 120 0.87 7.22 -6.59
C LEU A 120 0.67 7.69 -5.14
N LEU A 121 1.75 8.00 -4.43
CA LEU A 121 1.66 8.50 -3.06
C LEU A 121 0.93 9.85 -2.99
N THR A 122 1.18 10.74 -3.96
CA THR A 122 0.48 12.03 -4.07
C THR A 122 -1.01 11.83 -4.37
N ALA A 123 -1.35 10.92 -5.29
CA ALA A 123 -2.73 10.60 -5.62
C ALA A 123 -3.49 10.03 -4.40
N LEU A 124 -2.87 9.11 -3.66
CA LEU A 124 -3.42 8.54 -2.42
C LEU A 124 -3.61 9.62 -1.34
N TYR A 125 -2.64 10.52 -1.18
CA TYR A 125 -2.73 11.63 -0.21
C TYR A 125 -3.89 12.57 -0.52
N SER A 126 -4.12 12.86 -1.80
CA SER A 126 -5.17 13.78 -2.25
C SER A 126 -6.56 13.11 -2.32
N ALA A 127 -6.61 11.78 -2.41
CA ALA A 127 -7.84 11.04 -2.67
C ALA A 127 -9.01 11.39 -1.74
N PRO A 128 -8.86 11.52 -0.40
CA PRO A 128 -9.98 11.85 0.47
C PRO A 128 -10.63 13.19 0.14
N VAL A 129 -9.84 14.21 -0.13
CA VAL A 129 -10.34 15.55 -0.45
C VAL A 129 -10.93 15.59 -1.85
N THR A 130 -10.28 14.92 -2.80
CA THR A 130 -10.71 14.93 -4.21
C THR A 130 -11.99 14.14 -4.40
N LEU A 131 -12.11 12.96 -3.77
CA LEU A 131 -13.32 12.14 -3.83
C LEU A 131 -14.51 12.86 -3.19
N GLU A 132 -14.31 13.52 -2.06
CA GLU A 132 -15.36 14.29 -1.38
C GLU A 132 -15.89 15.42 -2.30
N ARG A 133 -15.00 16.19 -2.90
CA ARG A 133 -15.36 17.25 -3.88
C ARG A 133 -16.09 16.68 -5.09
N PHE A 134 -15.59 15.58 -5.64
CA PHE A 134 -16.21 14.90 -6.76
C PHE A 134 -17.63 14.43 -6.43
N THR A 135 -17.83 13.83 -5.27
CA THR A 135 -19.13 13.36 -4.81
C THR A 135 -20.11 14.54 -4.61
N GLU A 136 -19.65 15.65 -4.06
CA GLU A 136 -20.48 16.84 -3.87
C GLU A 136 -20.87 17.48 -5.21
N VAL A 137 -19.93 17.65 -6.15
CA VAL A 137 -20.21 18.14 -7.50
C VAL A 137 -21.23 17.24 -8.21
N ASN A 138 -21.04 15.94 -8.16
CA ASN A 138 -22.00 14.98 -8.73
C ASN A 138 -23.39 15.08 -8.09
N ARG A 139 -23.47 15.28 -6.79
CA ARG A 139 -24.74 15.48 -6.07
C ARG A 139 -25.45 16.75 -6.55
N GLN A 140 -24.72 17.84 -6.72
CA GLN A 140 -25.27 19.12 -7.23
C GLN A 140 -25.74 18.98 -8.67
N LEU A 141 -24.94 18.36 -9.53
CA LEU A 141 -25.28 18.14 -10.94
C LEU A 141 -26.47 17.19 -11.12
N ARG A 142 -26.59 16.16 -10.28
CA ARG A 142 -27.81 15.30 -10.24
C ARG A 142 -29.06 16.10 -9.90
N ARG A 143 -28.97 17.05 -8.98
CA ARG A 143 -30.10 17.92 -8.62
C ARG A 143 -30.49 18.83 -9.78
N LEU A 144 -29.52 19.29 -10.59
CA LEU A 144 -29.76 20.22 -11.69
C LEU A 144 -30.17 19.52 -12.99
N ALA A 145 -29.63 18.34 -13.30
CA ALA A 145 -29.75 17.69 -14.61
C ALA A 145 -30.54 16.38 -14.61
N GLY A 146 -30.90 15.84 -13.46
CA GLY A 146 -31.64 14.58 -13.33
C GLY A 146 -30.92 13.32 -13.82
N LYS A 147 -29.64 13.41 -14.22
CA LYS A 147 -28.82 12.29 -14.66
C LYS A 147 -27.48 12.27 -13.91
N PRO A 148 -26.98 11.08 -13.49
CA PRO A 148 -25.66 10.97 -12.91
C PRO A 148 -24.60 11.18 -13.99
N LEU A 149 -23.58 12.00 -13.71
CA LEU A 149 -22.35 12.01 -14.51
C LEU A 149 -21.62 10.71 -14.28
N THR A 150 -21.39 9.97 -15.34
CA THR A 150 -20.42 8.88 -15.33
C THR A 150 -19.03 9.46 -15.48
N VAL A 151 -18.13 9.16 -14.56
CA VAL A 151 -16.72 9.52 -14.69
C VAL A 151 -16.13 8.73 -15.84
N THR A 152 -16.03 9.35 -16.99
CA THR A 152 -15.10 8.90 -18.01
C THR A 152 -13.72 9.45 -17.62
N GLY A 153 -12.70 8.60 -17.65
CA GLY A 153 -11.37 8.85 -17.11
C GLY A 153 -10.62 10.11 -17.59
N THR A 154 -11.26 10.93 -18.39
CA THR A 154 -10.70 12.19 -18.95
C THR A 154 -10.74 13.36 -17.95
N ASP A 155 -11.73 13.39 -17.05
CA ASP A 155 -11.90 14.54 -16.14
C ASP A 155 -10.98 14.48 -14.91
N LEU A 156 -10.41 13.33 -14.62
CA LEU A 156 -9.50 13.15 -13.48
C LEU A 156 -8.05 13.54 -13.80
N SER A 157 -7.70 13.64 -15.09
CA SER A 157 -6.38 14.04 -15.56
C SER A 157 -6.02 15.48 -15.14
N VAL A 158 -7.02 16.35 -15.01
CA VAL A 158 -6.81 17.76 -14.66
C VAL A 158 -6.45 17.93 -13.19
N ALA A 159 -7.02 17.14 -12.30
CA ALA A 159 -6.75 17.25 -10.86
C ALA A 159 -5.35 16.77 -10.44
N CYS A 160 -4.70 15.94 -11.28
CA CYS A 160 -3.36 15.40 -11.02
C CYS A 160 -2.23 16.17 -11.75
N GLN A 161 -2.56 17.16 -12.58
CA GLN A 161 -1.59 17.90 -13.41
C GLN A 161 -1.13 19.24 -12.82
N ASP A 162 -1.81 19.78 -11.81
CA ASP A 162 -1.47 21.04 -11.16
C ASP A 162 -0.49 20.89 -9.98
N THR A 163 0.55 20.08 -10.16
CA THR A 163 1.69 20.02 -9.22
C THR A 163 2.99 19.72 -9.92
#